data_2af86a713a040c1ce708e1515d3ab518
#
_entry.id   2af86a713a040c1ce708e1515d3ab518
#
_cell.length_a   1.000
_cell.length_b   1.000
_cell.length_c   1.000
_cell.angle_alpha   90.00
_cell.angle_beta   90.00
_cell.angle_gamma   90.00
#
_symmetry.space_group_name_H-M   'P 1'
#
loop_
_entity.id
_entity.type
_entity.pdbx_description
1 polymer ?
#
loop_
_entity_poly.entity_id
_entity_poly.type
_entity_poly.pdbx_seq_one_letter_code
_entity_poly.pdbx_strand_id
1 'polypeptide(L)'
;MTSTVRPGVSTPFAPYTLRLPESDPIPLVCDSPHSGVLYPQDFRYALPFEKLRAGEDTDVHVLWQALPSVGATLLAAQFPRSYIDPNRDLEDIDPAMLADAWPGPLSPGEKTRLGIGLIWREAGQGARLPIYDRLLSVAEVQNRIATYHVPYHAAMREQIEAAYGRFGAVWHLNLHSMPANSYESLQLKSDHPLADFVLGDRDGTTAAPEFTDVVARALRQRGFRVAINDPFKGVALIARLGRPAQRRHSLQIELHRGLYMDENTRQRSAGFEALQSALAEVSRDIAAYVKEQVK
;
A
#
# COMPACT_ATOMS: atom_id res chain seq x y z
N MET A 1 -5.81 -11.77 -35.74
CA MET A 1 -6.25 -10.72 -34.82
C MET A 1 -6.92 -11.42 -33.63
N THR A 2 -6.15 -11.77 -32.60
CA THR A 2 -6.65 -12.38 -31.38
C THR A 2 -7.23 -11.27 -30.51
N SER A 3 -8.55 -11.25 -30.38
CA SER A 3 -9.27 -10.38 -29.45
C SER A 3 -8.83 -10.73 -28.03
N THR A 4 -7.93 -9.97 -27.46
CA THR A 4 -7.62 -10.02 -26.02
C THR A 4 -8.85 -9.52 -25.27
N VAL A 5 -9.61 -10.44 -24.73
CA VAL A 5 -10.68 -10.12 -23.78
C VAL A 5 -10.02 -9.39 -22.61
N ARG A 6 -10.29 -8.09 -22.47
CA ARG A 6 -9.86 -7.30 -21.32
C ARG A 6 -10.57 -7.87 -20.08
N PRO A 7 -9.87 -8.34 -19.05
CA PRO A 7 -10.52 -8.75 -17.82
C PRO A 7 -11.07 -7.50 -17.13
N GLY A 8 -12.31 -7.19 -17.39
CA GLY A 8 -13.08 -6.16 -16.71
C GLY A 8 -14.06 -6.84 -15.77
N VAL A 9 -14.00 -6.52 -14.49
CA VAL A 9 -15.03 -6.95 -13.55
C VAL A 9 -16.26 -6.08 -13.81
N SER A 10 -17.41 -6.73 -14.05
CA SER A 10 -18.68 -6.03 -14.08
C SER A 10 -18.92 -5.37 -12.72
N THR A 11 -19.09 -4.05 -12.72
CA THR A 11 -19.30 -3.22 -11.53
C THR A 11 -20.75 -3.32 -11.02
N PRO A 12 -20.99 -2.94 -9.75
CA PRO A 12 -20.07 -2.37 -8.79
C PRO A 12 -19.48 -3.43 -7.85
N PHE A 13 -18.20 -3.29 -7.50
CA PHE A 13 -17.56 -4.03 -6.40
C PHE A 13 -17.27 -3.09 -5.24
N ALA A 14 -17.17 -3.65 -4.02
CA ALA A 14 -16.78 -2.87 -2.86
C ALA A 14 -15.36 -2.30 -3.02
N PRO A 15 -15.08 -1.04 -2.65
CA PRO A 15 -13.76 -0.45 -2.80
C PRO A 15 -12.68 -1.13 -1.95
N TYR A 16 -13.07 -1.80 -0.88
CA TYR A 16 -12.16 -2.48 0.02
C TYR A 16 -12.78 -3.74 0.63
N THR A 17 -11.94 -4.59 1.22
CA THR A 17 -12.32 -5.57 2.23
C THR A 17 -11.86 -5.10 3.58
N LEU A 18 -12.69 -5.29 4.61
CA LEU A 18 -12.37 -5.01 6.00
C LEU A 18 -12.55 -6.28 6.82
N ARG A 19 -11.45 -6.78 7.38
CA ARG A 19 -11.46 -7.90 8.31
C ARG A 19 -11.24 -7.36 9.71
N LEU A 20 -12.27 -7.49 10.54
CA LEU A 20 -12.24 -7.12 11.94
C LEU A 20 -11.50 -8.18 12.78
N PRO A 21 -11.08 -7.86 14.02
CA PRO A 21 -10.47 -8.82 14.93
C PRO A 21 -11.30 -10.10 15.10
N GLU A 22 -10.64 -11.24 14.98
CA GLU A 22 -11.21 -12.59 15.19
C GLU A 22 -10.93 -13.09 16.62
N SER A 23 -10.16 -12.35 17.42
CA SER A 23 -9.88 -12.55 18.85
C SER A 23 -10.04 -11.22 19.58
N ASP A 24 -9.69 -11.16 20.87
CA ASP A 24 -9.75 -9.94 21.68
C ASP A 24 -9.08 -8.77 20.95
N PRO A 25 -9.82 -7.69 20.64
CA PRO A 25 -9.28 -6.56 19.87
C PRO A 25 -8.11 -5.88 20.57
N ILE A 26 -7.12 -5.53 19.76
CA ILE A 26 -5.95 -4.72 20.17
C ILE A 26 -5.87 -3.47 19.29
N PRO A 27 -5.21 -2.39 19.73
CA PRO A 27 -5.10 -1.17 18.93
C PRO A 27 -4.06 -1.28 17.78
N LEU A 28 -4.12 -2.38 17.03
CA LEU A 28 -3.31 -2.62 15.84
C LEU A 28 -4.23 -2.59 14.60
N VAL A 29 -4.06 -1.58 13.76
CA VAL A 29 -4.80 -1.40 12.50
C VAL A 29 -3.82 -1.52 11.37
N CYS A 30 -4.11 -2.37 10.40
CA CYS A 30 -3.24 -2.61 9.25
C CYS A 30 -3.98 -2.35 7.96
N ASP A 31 -3.30 -1.80 6.96
CA ASP A 31 -3.86 -1.65 5.63
C ASP A 31 -2.93 -2.12 4.53
N SER A 32 -3.53 -2.61 3.44
CA SER A 32 -2.85 -2.98 2.19
C SER A 32 -3.49 -2.20 1.04
N PRO A 33 -3.00 -0.97 0.75
CA PRO A 33 -3.66 -0.05 -0.17
C PRO A 33 -3.47 -0.41 -1.63
N HIS A 34 -2.52 -1.28 -1.97
CA HIS A 34 -2.11 -1.55 -3.34
C HIS A 34 -2.30 -3.01 -3.78
N SER A 35 -2.96 -3.83 -2.97
CA SER A 35 -3.21 -5.25 -3.28
C SER A 35 -4.40 -5.47 -4.21
N GLY A 36 -5.12 -4.42 -4.59
CA GLY A 36 -6.33 -4.52 -5.40
C GLY A 36 -6.07 -4.96 -6.83
N VAL A 37 -6.85 -5.93 -7.28
CA VAL A 37 -6.75 -6.55 -8.62
C VAL A 37 -8.08 -6.51 -9.38
N LEU A 38 -9.11 -5.84 -8.85
CA LEU A 38 -10.40 -5.66 -9.53
C LEU A 38 -10.37 -4.37 -10.36
N TYR A 39 -10.27 -4.53 -11.65
CA TYR A 39 -10.13 -3.41 -12.59
C TYR A 39 -11.52 -2.91 -13.01
N PRO A 40 -11.90 -1.65 -12.68
CA PRO A 40 -13.19 -1.08 -13.09
C PRO A 40 -13.32 -1.01 -14.62
N GLN A 41 -14.54 -1.27 -15.14
CA GLN A 41 -14.79 -1.23 -16.58
C GLN A 41 -14.55 0.14 -17.21
N ASP A 42 -14.78 1.20 -16.45
CA ASP A 42 -14.57 2.59 -16.87
C ASP A 42 -13.08 3.02 -16.83
N PHE A 43 -12.17 2.14 -16.46
CA PHE A 43 -10.74 2.45 -16.48
C PHE A 43 -10.24 2.82 -17.88
N ARG A 44 -10.69 2.08 -18.91
CA ARG A 44 -10.39 2.37 -20.33
C ARG A 44 -8.91 2.71 -20.58
N TYR A 45 -8.01 1.84 -20.08
CA TYR A 45 -6.57 1.96 -20.30
C TYR A 45 -6.18 1.55 -21.73
N ALA A 46 -5.09 2.12 -22.26
CA ALA A 46 -4.59 1.87 -23.62
C ALA A 46 -3.39 0.90 -23.67
N LEU A 47 -2.60 0.80 -22.60
CA LEU A 47 -1.42 -0.07 -22.56
C LEU A 47 -1.79 -1.56 -22.37
N PRO A 48 -0.86 -2.51 -22.65
CA PRO A 48 -1.06 -3.93 -22.37
C PRO A 48 -1.33 -4.19 -20.89
N PHE A 49 -2.27 -5.07 -20.57
CA PHE A 49 -2.74 -5.35 -19.22
C PHE A 49 -1.61 -5.79 -18.27
N GLU A 50 -0.69 -6.61 -18.76
CA GLU A 50 0.46 -7.11 -17.99
C GLU A 50 1.37 -5.94 -17.53
N LYS A 51 1.49 -4.90 -18.35
CA LYS A 51 2.24 -3.68 -18.00
C LYS A 51 1.52 -2.85 -16.94
N LEU A 52 0.19 -2.79 -17.02
CA LEU A 52 -0.62 -2.09 -16.03
C LEU A 52 -0.50 -2.74 -14.64
N ARG A 53 -0.49 -4.07 -14.59
CA ARG A 53 -0.34 -4.85 -13.36
C ARG A 53 1.01 -4.67 -12.65
N ALA A 54 2.02 -4.14 -13.31
CA ALA A 54 3.35 -3.94 -12.71
C ALA A 54 3.32 -3.06 -11.44
N GLY A 55 2.28 -2.21 -11.30
CA GLY A 55 2.06 -1.38 -10.11
C GLY A 55 1.45 -2.09 -8.91
N GLU A 56 0.88 -3.31 -9.08
CA GLU A 56 0.22 -4.03 -7.99
C GLU A 56 1.20 -4.54 -6.94
N ASP A 57 0.81 -4.43 -5.68
CA ASP A 57 1.41 -5.17 -4.57
C ASP A 57 0.60 -6.48 -4.40
N THR A 58 0.68 -7.32 -5.44
CA THR A 58 -0.11 -8.54 -5.57
C THR A 58 -0.01 -9.41 -4.31
N ASP A 59 -1.14 -9.88 -3.79
CA ASP A 59 -1.23 -10.80 -2.65
C ASP A 59 -0.68 -10.30 -1.29
N VAL A 60 -0.26 -9.03 -1.14
CA VAL A 60 0.27 -8.55 0.16
C VAL A 60 -0.75 -8.73 1.28
N HIS A 61 -2.04 -8.42 1.06
CA HIS A 61 -3.09 -8.65 2.05
C HIS A 61 -3.30 -10.13 2.39
N VAL A 62 -3.01 -11.04 1.46
CA VAL A 62 -3.07 -12.49 1.67
C VAL A 62 -1.88 -12.96 2.51
N LEU A 63 -0.69 -12.43 2.27
CA LEU A 63 0.49 -12.71 3.08
C LEU A 63 0.28 -12.33 4.56
N TRP A 64 -0.41 -11.24 4.82
CA TRP A 64 -0.71 -10.74 6.17
C TRP A 64 -2.08 -11.18 6.72
N GLN A 65 -2.70 -12.19 6.12
CA GLN A 65 -4.07 -12.64 6.48
C GLN A 65 -4.24 -13.12 7.92
N ALA A 66 -3.16 -13.39 8.65
CA ALA A 66 -3.19 -13.81 10.04
C ALA A 66 -3.43 -12.64 11.04
N LEU A 67 -3.35 -11.38 10.61
CA LEU A 67 -3.52 -10.22 11.48
C LEU A 67 -4.85 -10.21 12.27
N PRO A 68 -6.02 -10.53 11.67
CA PRO A 68 -7.26 -10.60 12.43
C PRO A 68 -7.27 -11.65 13.55
N SER A 69 -6.59 -12.78 13.37
CA SER A 69 -6.54 -13.84 14.38
C SER A 69 -5.75 -13.46 15.64
N VAL A 70 -4.88 -12.44 15.55
CA VAL A 70 -4.14 -11.91 16.71
C VAL A 70 -4.79 -10.69 17.35
N GLY A 71 -5.99 -10.30 16.89
CA GLY A 71 -6.77 -9.18 17.42
C GLY A 71 -6.58 -7.86 16.66
N ALA A 72 -5.90 -7.86 15.52
CA ALA A 72 -5.72 -6.67 14.68
C ALA A 72 -6.84 -6.52 13.65
N THR A 73 -7.02 -5.29 13.15
CA THR A 73 -7.88 -5.01 11.98
C THR A 73 -7.03 -5.03 10.72
N LEU A 74 -7.56 -5.59 9.61
CA LEU A 74 -6.93 -5.57 8.29
C LEU A 74 -7.88 -4.99 7.25
N LEU A 75 -7.51 -3.87 6.65
CA LEU A 75 -8.17 -3.21 5.52
C LEU A 75 -7.36 -3.48 4.25
N ALA A 76 -8.00 -3.85 3.14
CA ALA A 76 -7.31 -4.01 1.86
C ALA A 76 -8.11 -3.40 0.72
N ALA A 77 -7.48 -2.56 -0.12
CA ALA A 77 -8.10 -2.04 -1.33
C ALA A 77 -8.38 -3.18 -2.32
N GLN A 78 -9.51 -3.11 -3.02
CA GLN A 78 -9.85 -4.06 -4.07
C GLN A 78 -9.56 -3.51 -5.48
N PHE A 79 -9.51 -2.19 -5.64
CA PHE A 79 -9.18 -1.51 -6.90
C PHE A 79 -7.66 -1.34 -7.06
N PRO A 80 -7.15 -1.32 -8.31
CA PRO A 80 -5.72 -1.15 -8.55
C PRO A 80 -5.28 0.30 -8.33
N ARG A 81 -4.10 0.47 -7.73
CA ARG A 81 -3.52 1.81 -7.51
C ARG A 81 -3.28 2.61 -8.80
N SER A 82 -3.15 1.94 -9.93
CA SER A 82 -3.00 2.60 -11.24
C SER A 82 -4.27 3.28 -11.71
N TYR A 83 -5.44 2.90 -11.18
CA TYR A 83 -6.74 3.54 -11.44
C TYR A 83 -6.94 4.78 -10.55
N ILE A 84 -6.69 4.64 -9.25
CA ILE A 84 -6.58 5.71 -8.27
C ILE A 84 -5.71 5.21 -7.10
N ASP A 85 -4.73 5.99 -6.67
CA ASP A 85 -3.79 5.56 -5.62
C ASP A 85 -4.25 6.06 -4.24
N PRO A 86 -4.73 5.17 -3.35
CA PRO A 86 -5.18 5.56 -2.02
C PRO A 86 -4.03 6.03 -1.11
N ASN A 87 -2.78 5.82 -1.52
CA ASN A 87 -1.59 6.28 -0.79
C ASN A 87 -1.02 7.61 -1.36
N ARG A 88 -1.91 8.43 -1.95
CA ARG A 88 -1.61 9.78 -2.45
C ARG A 88 -2.62 10.79 -1.91
N ASP A 89 -2.21 12.06 -1.89
CA ASP A 89 -3.10 13.16 -1.54
C ASP A 89 -4.05 13.50 -2.69
N LEU A 90 -5.24 14.00 -2.36
CA LEU A 90 -6.26 14.37 -3.36
C LEU A 90 -5.80 15.49 -4.31
N GLU A 91 -4.86 16.31 -3.87
CA GLU A 91 -4.30 17.41 -4.66
C GLU A 91 -3.13 16.97 -5.55
N ASP A 92 -2.65 15.72 -5.41
CA ASP A 92 -1.49 15.19 -6.15
C ASP A 92 -1.92 14.65 -7.53
N ILE A 93 -2.58 15.51 -8.32
CA ILE A 93 -3.07 15.24 -9.68
C ILE A 93 -2.22 16.00 -10.70
N ASP A 94 -1.86 15.34 -11.80
CA ASP A 94 -1.21 15.97 -12.94
C ASP A 94 -2.26 16.72 -13.80
N PRO A 95 -2.26 18.06 -13.83
CA PRO A 95 -3.24 18.81 -14.62
C PRO A 95 -3.13 18.54 -16.13
N ALA A 96 -1.97 18.09 -16.63
CA ALA A 96 -1.78 17.74 -18.03
C ALA A 96 -2.58 16.50 -18.48
N MET A 97 -3.08 15.69 -17.53
CA MET A 97 -3.95 14.55 -17.82
C MET A 97 -5.42 14.91 -17.99
N LEU A 98 -5.83 16.15 -17.66
CA LEU A 98 -7.22 16.57 -17.59
C LEU A 98 -7.67 17.26 -18.87
N ALA A 99 -8.90 16.96 -19.31
CA ALA A 99 -9.53 17.63 -20.44
C ALA A 99 -9.96 19.07 -20.10
N ASP A 100 -10.26 19.32 -18.83
CA ASP A 100 -10.76 20.59 -18.31
C ASP A 100 -9.98 21.02 -17.06
N ALA A 101 -10.06 22.29 -16.69
CA ALA A 101 -9.45 22.81 -15.49
C ALA A 101 -10.03 22.15 -14.22
N TRP A 102 -9.16 21.73 -13.31
CA TRP A 102 -9.58 21.19 -12.02
C TRP A 102 -10.24 22.27 -11.15
N PRO A 103 -11.38 21.98 -10.49
CA PRO A 103 -12.17 23.02 -9.78
C PRO A 103 -11.62 23.39 -8.39
N GLY A 104 -10.41 23.01 -8.06
CA GLY A 104 -9.79 23.28 -6.75
C GLY A 104 -8.27 23.40 -6.82
N PRO A 105 -7.59 23.53 -5.67
CA PRO A 105 -6.14 23.57 -5.65
C PRO A 105 -5.56 22.22 -6.10
N LEU A 106 -4.42 22.29 -6.80
CA LEU A 106 -3.57 21.13 -7.10
C LEU A 106 -2.18 21.38 -6.54
N SER A 107 -1.56 20.32 -6.04
CA SER A 107 -0.20 20.33 -5.52
C SER A 107 0.58 19.12 -6.05
N PRO A 108 0.91 19.07 -7.36
CA PRO A 108 1.61 17.97 -7.99
C PRO A 108 2.97 17.74 -7.35
N GLY A 109 3.13 16.63 -6.64
CA GLY A 109 4.36 16.26 -5.96
C GLY A 109 5.38 15.61 -6.88
N GLU A 110 6.46 15.08 -6.28
CA GLU A 110 7.48 14.32 -7.00
C GLU A 110 6.89 13.09 -7.68
N LYS A 111 5.97 12.38 -7.02
CA LYS A 111 5.35 11.18 -7.58
C LYS A 111 4.49 11.48 -8.79
N THR A 112 3.78 12.60 -8.80
CA THR A 112 3.04 13.08 -9.99
C THR A 112 3.99 13.37 -11.15
N ARG A 113 5.12 14.05 -10.89
CA ARG A 113 6.15 14.28 -11.93
C ARG A 113 6.71 12.98 -12.49
N LEU A 114 6.81 11.94 -11.68
CA LEU A 114 7.19 10.60 -12.09
C LEU A 114 6.04 9.81 -12.75
N GLY A 115 4.87 10.42 -13.00
CA GLY A 115 3.72 9.78 -13.64
C GLY A 115 2.92 8.82 -12.73
N ILE A 116 3.12 8.88 -11.41
CA ILE A 116 2.48 7.99 -10.39
C ILE A 116 1.87 8.79 -9.23
N GLY A 117 1.17 9.88 -9.55
CA GLY A 117 0.37 10.67 -8.62
C GLY A 117 -0.92 9.96 -8.18
N LEU A 118 -1.94 10.74 -7.78
CA LEU A 118 -3.25 10.18 -7.38
C LEU A 118 -3.87 9.36 -8.52
N ILE A 119 -3.80 9.87 -9.75
CA ILE A 119 -4.14 9.15 -10.97
C ILE A 119 -2.83 8.88 -11.71
N TRP A 120 -2.54 7.63 -11.97
CA TRP A 120 -1.29 7.28 -12.66
C TRP A 120 -1.38 7.62 -14.14
N ARG A 121 -0.36 8.33 -14.65
CA ARG A 121 -0.21 8.63 -16.07
C ARG A 121 0.51 7.51 -16.81
N GLU A 122 1.45 6.85 -16.15
CA GLU A 122 2.34 5.86 -16.74
C GLU A 122 2.45 4.61 -15.88
N ALA A 123 2.60 3.43 -16.50
CA ALA A 123 2.84 2.16 -15.83
C ALA A 123 3.82 1.30 -16.62
N GLY A 124 4.36 0.28 -15.97
CA GLY A 124 5.28 -0.71 -16.54
C GLY A 124 6.56 -0.86 -15.72
N GLN A 125 7.23 -2.00 -15.90
CA GLN A 125 8.60 -2.24 -15.44
C GLN A 125 9.56 -1.89 -16.58
N GLY A 126 10.68 -1.23 -16.29
CA GLY A 126 11.61 -0.73 -17.29
C GLY A 126 11.04 0.48 -18.05
N ALA A 127 10.81 0.35 -19.36
CA ALA A 127 10.17 1.41 -20.13
C ALA A 127 8.72 1.62 -19.65
N ARG A 128 8.44 2.81 -19.13
CA ARG A 128 7.09 3.22 -18.75
C ARG A 128 6.28 3.58 -19.99
N LEU A 129 5.04 3.16 -20.00
CA LEU A 129 4.09 3.41 -21.08
C LEU A 129 2.94 4.26 -20.55
N PRO A 130 2.38 5.17 -21.35
CA PRO A 130 1.19 5.92 -20.98
C PRO A 130 0.02 4.98 -20.76
N ILE A 131 -0.71 5.20 -19.67
CA ILE A 131 -1.89 4.39 -19.33
C ILE A 131 -3.05 4.75 -20.25
N TYR A 132 -3.17 6.02 -20.62
CA TYR A 132 -4.28 6.53 -21.42
C TYR A 132 -3.78 7.07 -22.75
N ASP A 133 -4.59 6.89 -23.79
CA ASP A 133 -4.48 7.53 -25.10
C ASP A 133 -5.42 8.75 -25.27
N ARG A 134 -5.96 9.24 -24.14
CA ARG A 134 -6.92 10.33 -24.04
C ARG A 134 -6.70 11.16 -22.78
N LEU A 135 -7.27 12.34 -22.73
CA LEU A 135 -7.42 13.10 -21.50
C LEU A 135 -8.60 12.55 -20.68
N LEU A 136 -8.54 12.72 -19.37
CA LEU A 136 -9.57 12.35 -18.42
C LEU A 136 -10.46 13.57 -18.16
N SER A 137 -11.78 13.38 -18.13
CA SER A 137 -12.66 14.45 -17.67
C SER A 137 -12.53 14.66 -16.16
N VAL A 138 -12.75 15.87 -15.68
CA VAL A 138 -12.81 16.18 -14.25
C VAL A 138 -13.85 15.32 -13.54
N ALA A 139 -15.02 15.13 -14.16
CA ALA A 139 -16.10 14.30 -13.62
C ALA A 139 -15.67 12.85 -13.44
N GLU A 140 -14.88 12.27 -14.37
CA GLU A 140 -14.34 10.92 -14.25
C GLU A 140 -13.40 10.80 -13.04
N VAL A 141 -12.49 11.74 -12.84
CA VAL A 141 -11.56 11.73 -11.70
C VAL A 141 -12.31 11.94 -10.39
N GLN A 142 -13.27 12.85 -10.34
CA GLN A 142 -14.12 13.07 -9.17
C GLN A 142 -14.93 11.81 -8.80
N ASN A 143 -15.45 11.09 -9.79
CA ASN A 143 -16.14 9.82 -9.57
C ASN A 143 -15.21 8.75 -8.96
N ARG A 144 -13.97 8.63 -9.45
CA ARG A 144 -12.97 7.71 -8.86
C ARG A 144 -12.66 8.07 -7.42
N ILE A 145 -12.51 9.35 -7.12
CA ILE A 145 -12.29 9.84 -5.75
C ILE A 145 -13.47 9.47 -4.85
N ALA A 146 -14.69 9.79 -5.27
CA ALA A 146 -15.89 9.57 -4.47
C ALA A 146 -16.19 8.07 -4.26
N THR A 147 -15.93 7.24 -5.26
CA THR A 147 -16.29 5.81 -5.23
C THR A 147 -15.25 4.94 -4.53
N TYR A 148 -13.96 5.28 -4.64
CA TYR A 148 -12.88 4.42 -4.18
C TYR A 148 -12.01 5.04 -3.10
N HIS A 149 -11.47 6.24 -3.34
CA HIS A 149 -10.52 6.87 -2.42
C HIS A 149 -11.20 7.32 -1.11
N VAL A 150 -12.30 8.04 -1.21
CA VAL A 150 -13.01 8.56 -0.02
C VAL A 150 -13.52 7.43 0.87
N PRO A 151 -14.21 6.38 0.37
CA PRO A 151 -14.66 5.27 1.22
C PRO A 151 -13.52 4.49 1.87
N TYR A 152 -12.40 4.27 1.14
CA TYR A 152 -11.23 3.61 1.70
C TYR A 152 -10.65 4.38 2.90
N HIS A 153 -10.45 5.70 2.72
CA HIS A 153 -9.93 6.55 3.79
C HIS A 153 -10.93 6.77 4.94
N ALA A 154 -12.23 6.74 4.67
CA ALA A 154 -13.25 6.80 5.70
C ALA A 154 -13.19 5.55 6.60
N ALA A 155 -13.14 4.36 6.00
CA ALA A 155 -12.99 3.10 6.73
C ALA A 155 -11.69 3.06 7.55
N MET A 156 -10.55 3.46 6.95
CA MET A 156 -9.27 3.53 7.66
C MET A 156 -9.35 4.43 8.89
N ARG A 157 -9.87 5.63 8.72
CA ARG A 157 -10.01 6.62 9.80
C ARG A 157 -10.91 6.10 10.90
N GLU A 158 -12.05 5.51 10.56
CA GLU A 158 -12.98 4.91 11.52
C GLU A 158 -12.28 3.86 12.39
N GLN A 159 -11.53 2.95 11.81
CA GLN A 159 -10.82 1.90 12.55
C GLN A 159 -9.72 2.48 13.45
N ILE A 160 -8.96 3.46 12.97
CA ILE A 160 -7.90 4.12 13.74
C ILE A 160 -8.49 4.91 14.91
N GLU A 161 -9.56 5.70 14.69
CA GLU A 161 -10.20 6.49 15.76
C GLU A 161 -10.92 5.59 16.77
N ALA A 162 -11.55 4.50 16.34
CA ALA A 162 -12.17 3.53 17.25
C ALA A 162 -11.11 2.85 18.14
N ALA A 163 -9.98 2.42 17.57
CA ALA A 163 -8.87 1.83 18.31
C ALA A 163 -8.29 2.85 19.31
N TYR A 164 -8.00 4.06 18.85
CA TYR A 164 -7.44 5.12 19.69
C TYR A 164 -8.40 5.51 20.83
N GLY A 165 -9.69 5.68 20.52
CA GLY A 165 -10.70 6.03 21.52
C GLY A 165 -10.87 4.96 22.61
N ARG A 166 -10.74 3.68 22.24
CA ARG A 166 -10.86 2.57 23.19
C ARG A 166 -9.62 2.36 24.05
N PHE A 167 -8.42 2.52 23.50
CA PHE A 167 -7.16 2.12 24.14
C PHE A 167 -6.24 3.29 24.52
N GLY A 168 -6.54 4.52 24.09
CA GLY A 168 -5.68 5.69 24.27
C GLY A 168 -4.38 5.64 23.49
N ALA A 169 -4.26 4.69 22.54
CA ALA A 169 -3.13 4.50 21.67
C ALA A 169 -3.55 3.75 20.41
N VAL A 170 -2.79 3.87 19.33
CA VAL A 170 -2.98 3.07 18.11
C VAL A 170 -1.65 2.86 17.40
N TRP A 171 -1.46 1.64 16.90
CA TRP A 171 -0.37 1.25 16.01
C TRP A 171 -0.93 0.92 14.64
N HIS A 172 -0.41 1.57 13.63
CA HIS A 172 -0.81 1.38 12.24
C HIS A 172 0.35 0.80 11.44
N LEU A 173 0.08 -0.25 10.64
CA LEU A 173 0.99 -0.83 9.67
C LEU A 173 0.45 -0.62 8.26
N ASN A 174 1.19 0.10 7.44
CA ASN A 174 0.89 0.31 6.03
C ASN A 174 1.70 -0.70 5.20
N LEU A 175 1.02 -1.71 4.64
CA LEU A 175 1.61 -2.92 4.09
C LEU A 175 1.75 -2.83 2.56
N HIS A 176 3.00 -2.97 2.09
CA HIS A 176 3.38 -2.85 0.69
C HIS A 176 4.33 -3.94 0.24
N SER A 177 4.58 -3.99 -1.06
CA SER A 177 5.68 -4.75 -1.63
C SER A 177 6.48 -3.91 -2.65
N MET A 178 7.78 -4.12 -2.66
CA MET A 178 8.72 -3.43 -3.52
C MET A 178 9.31 -4.36 -4.58
N PRO A 179 9.50 -3.89 -5.83
CA PRO A 179 10.15 -4.67 -6.88
C PRO A 179 11.65 -4.82 -6.63
N ALA A 180 12.26 -5.88 -7.19
CA ALA A 180 13.68 -6.18 -7.06
C ALA A 180 14.61 -5.05 -7.54
N ASN A 181 14.15 -4.26 -8.52
CA ASN A 181 14.88 -3.13 -9.08
C ASN A 181 14.56 -1.79 -8.42
N SER A 182 14.19 -1.78 -7.13
CA SER A 182 13.75 -0.56 -6.43
C SER A 182 14.77 0.56 -6.45
N TYR A 183 16.06 0.29 -6.21
CA TYR A 183 17.11 1.32 -6.30
C TYR A 183 17.21 1.91 -7.71
N GLU A 184 17.21 1.07 -8.74
CA GLU A 184 17.27 1.49 -10.13
C GLU A 184 16.03 2.34 -10.51
N SER A 185 14.83 1.89 -10.15
CA SER A 185 13.57 2.59 -10.45
C SER A 185 13.47 3.95 -9.76
N LEU A 186 14.15 4.12 -8.63
CA LEU A 186 14.27 5.38 -7.90
C LEU A 186 15.48 6.21 -8.32
N GLN A 187 16.29 5.72 -9.28
CA GLN A 187 17.53 6.34 -9.74
C GLN A 187 18.55 6.57 -8.59
N LEU A 188 18.52 5.67 -7.61
CA LEU A 188 19.44 5.66 -6.47
C LEU A 188 20.60 4.72 -6.75
N LYS A 189 21.81 5.12 -6.30
CA LYS A 189 22.97 4.23 -6.24
C LYS A 189 23.00 3.56 -4.88
N SER A 190 23.24 2.26 -4.84
CA SER A 190 23.46 1.51 -3.62
C SER A 190 24.69 0.63 -3.77
N ASP A 191 25.49 0.50 -2.72
CA ASP A 191 26.63 -0.40 -2.60
C ASP A 191 26.28 -1.75 -1.96
N HIS A 192 25.01 -1.92 -1.59
CA HIS A 192 24.49 -3.15 -1.00
C HIS A 192 23.19 -3.60 -1.71
N PRO A 193 22.89 -4.90 -1.64
CA PRO A 193 21.66 -5.43 -2.22
C PRO A 193 20.41 -4.93 -1.47
N LEU A 194 19.30 -4.83 -2.20
CA LEU A 194 18.01 -4.49 -1.60
C LEU A 194 17.68 -5.47 -0.46
N ALA A 195 17.23 -4.93 0.67
CA ALA A 195 16.83 -5.73 1.81
C ALA A 195 15.55 -6.54 1.51
N ASP A 196 15.30 -7.61 2.28
CA ASP A 196 14.09 -8.41 2.17
C ASP A 196 12.86 -7.64 2.65
N PHE A 197 13.06 -6.78 3.65
CA PHE A 197 12.06 -5.83 4.16
C PHE A 197 12.67 -4.45 4.35
N VAL A 198 11.88 -3.42 4.04
CA VAL A 198 12.20 -2.03 4.37
C VAL A 198 11.10 -1.48 5.26
N LEU A 199 11.48 -0.94 6.41
CA LEU A 199 10.59 -0.25 7.33
C LEU A 199 10.75 1.25 7.14
N GLY A 200 9.64 1.93 6.85
CA GLY A 200 9.60 3.38 6.66
C GLY A 200 8.85 4.05 7.81
N ASP A 201 9.56 4.83 8.63
CA ASP A 201 8.99 5.62 9.73
C ASP A 201 9.24 7.12 9.57
N ARG A 202 9.65 7.53 8.35
CA ARG A 202 10.00 8.91 8.00
C ARG A 202 11.04 9.51 8.95
N ASP A 203 12.12 8.77 9.13
CA ASP A 203 13.24 9.14 10.02
C ASP A 203 12.76 9.36 11.49
N GLY A 204 11.91 8.44 12.00
CA GLY A 204 11.39 8.44 13.36
C GLY A 204 10.24 9.42 13.62
N THR A 205 9.69 10.07 12.59
CA THR A 205 8.63 11.08 12.78
C THR A 205 7.22 10.52 12.88
N THR A 206 7.00 9.29 12.39
CA THR A 206 5.64 8.69 12.32
C THR A 206 5.44 7.51 13.25
N ALA A 207 6.50 6.93 13.77
CA ALA A 207 6.47 5.85 14.76
C ALA A 207 7.52 6.09 15.84
N ALA A 208 7.28 5.59 17.05
CA ALA A 208 8.33 5.57 18.07
C ALA A 208 9.41 4.56 17.68
N PRO A 209 10.69 4.83 17.95
CA PRO A 209 11.80 3.93 17.60
C PRO A 209 11.61 2.52 18.14
N GLU A 210 11.07 2.37 19.35
CA GLU A 210 10.81 1.09 19.99
C GLU A 210 9.85 0.22 19.18
N PHE A 211 8.85 0.83 18.53
CA PHE A 211 7.92 0.09 17.68
C PHE A 211 8.60 -0.36 16.37
N THR A 212 9.35 0.53 15.73
CA THR A 212 10.14 0.19 14.54
C THR A 212 11.12 -0.95 14.84
N ASP A 213 11.80 -0.88 16.00
CA ASP A 213 12.76 -1.90 16.46
C ASP A 213 12.09 -3.26 16.73
N VAL A 214 10.89 -3.27 17.32
CA VAL A 214 10.13 -4.51 17.55
C VAL A 214 9.80 -5.20 16.22
N VAL A 215 9.27 -4.45 15.25
CA VAL A 215 8.96 -4.99 13.93
C VAL A 215 10.23 -5.49 13.23
N ALA A 216 11.30 -4.71 13.26
CA ALA A 216 12.58 -5.09 12.67
C ALA A 216 13.15 -6.37 13.31
N ARG A 217 13.09 -6.48 14.63
CA ARG A 217 13.55 -7.65 15.38
C ARG A 217 12.73 -8.89 15.04
N ALA A 218 11.40 -8.77 15.02
CA ALA A 218 10.51 -9.87 14.66
C ALA A 218 10.80 -10.45 13.28
N LEU A 219 11.11 -9.59 12.31
CA LEU A 219 11.51 -10.00 10.96
C LEU A 219 12.92 -10.63 10.94
N ARG A 220 13.91 -10.00 11.59
CA ARG A 220 15.30 -10.50 11.65
C ARG A 220 15.42 -11.84 12.34
N GLN A 221 14.62 -12.11 13.36
CA GLN A 221 14.58 -13.40 14.06
C GLN A 221 14.13 -14.57 13.15
N ARG A 222 13.46 -14.25 12.04
CA ARG A 222 13.06 -15.22 11.00
C ARG A 222 14.00 -15.25 9.81
N GLY A 223 15.20 -14.65 9.97
CA GLY A 223 16.26 -14.70 8.98
C GLY A 223 16.16 -13.65 7.87
N PHE A 224 15.23 -12.69 7.95
CA PHE A 224 15.10 -11.66 6.93
C PHE A 224 16.09 -10.51 7.15
N ARG A 225 16.63 -9.98 6.05
CA ARG A 225 17.39 -8.74 6.04
C ARG A 225 16.41 -7.56 6.10
N VAL A 226 16.62 -6.66 7.07
CA VAL A 226 15.74 -5.52 7.31
C VAL A 226 16.54 -4.23 7.27
N ALA A 227 16.17 -3.32 6.37
CA ALA A 227 16.61 -1.94 6.33
C ALA A 227 15.54 -1.01 6.92
N ILE A 228 15.97 0.16 7.40
CA ILE A 228 15.07 1.20 7.92
C ILE A 228 15.29 2.47 7.08
N ASN A 229 14.20 2.99 6.51
CA ASN A 229 14.18 4.19 5.67
C ASN A 229 15.07 4.15 4.41
N ASP A 230 15.45 2.96 3.95
CA ASP A 230 16.31 2.80 2.78
C ASP A 230 15.81 1.65 1.88
N PRO A 231 15.37 1.92 0.63
CA PRO A 231 15.22 3.25 0.00
C PRO A 231 13.89 3.94 0.31
N PHE A 232 12.95 3.29 1.00
CA PHE A 232 11.60 3.79 1.24
C PHE A 232 11.45 4.32 2.67
N LYS A 233 11.24 5.64 2.79
CA LYS A 233 11.03 6.28 4.10
C LYS A 233 9.57 6.32 4.54
N GLY A 234 8.65 5.99 3.65
CA GLY A 234 7.21 6.13 3.87
C GLY A 234 6.61 7.37 3.19
N VAL A 235 5.33 7.31 2.90
CA VAL A 235 4.60 8.28 2.07
C VAL A 235 3.50 9.02 2.85
N ALA A 236 2.67 9.79 2.11
CA ALA A 236 1.68 10.71 2.67
C ALA A 236 0.76 10.08 3.73
N LEU A 237 0.31 8.83 3.55
CA LEU A 237 -0.61 8.20 4.48
C LEU A 237 -0.02 8.09 5.88
N ILE A 238 1.20 7.54 6.03
CA ILE A 238 1.82 7.42 7.35
C ILE A 238 2.18 8.78 7.95
N ALA A 239 2.51 9.78 7.12
CA ALA A 239 2.76 11.14 7.57
C ALA A 239 1.51 11.81 8.16
N ARG A 240 0.33 11.49 7.63
CA ARG A 240 -0.96 11.99 8.15
C ARG A 240 -1.39 11.31 9.44
N LEU A 241 -1.12 10.01 9.58
CA LEU A 241 -1.61 9.20 10.69
C LEU A 241 -0.64 9.21 11.89
N GLY A 242 0.67 9.22 11.63
CA GLY A 242 1.68 9.13 12.67
C GLY A 242 1.80 10.40 13.52
N ARG A 243 1.65 10.24 14.82
CA ARG A 243 1.85 11.26 15.87
C ARG A 243 2.34 10.54 17.12
N PRO A 244 3.61 10.05 17.14
CA PRO A 244 4.10 9.18 18.22
C PRO A 244 4.03 9.85 19.60
N ALA A 245 4.22 11.16 19.69
CA ALA A 245 4.02 11.90 20.94
C ALA A 245 2.56 11.83 21.48
N GLN A 246 1.60 11.52 20.64
CA GLN A 246 0.20 11.29 21.00
C GLN A 246 -0.15 9.80 21.05
N ARG A 247 0.84 8.92 21.10
CA ARG A 247 0.67 7.45 21.04
C ARG A 247 -0.08 6.97 19.78
N ARG A 248 0.08 7.68 18.67
CA ARG A 248 -0.39 7.30 17.33
C ARG A 248 0.83 6.96 16.48
N HIS A 249 1.10 5.68 16.30
CA HIS A 249 2.25 5.20 15.54
C HIS A 249 1.79 4.74 14.17
N SER A 250 2.57 5.06 13.13
CA SER A 250 2.29 4.62 11.76
C SER A 250 3.61 4.26 11.07
N LEU A 251 3.74 3.01 10.64
CA LEU A 251 4.94 2.41 10.07
C LEU A 251 4.60 1.78 8.73
N GLN A 252 5.35 2.13 7.69
CA GLN A 252 5.27 1.46 6.39
C GLN A 252 6.16 0.22 6.38
N ILE A 253 5.66 -0.87 5.81
CA ILE A 253 6.42 -2.10 5.59
C ILE A 253 6.42 -2.41 4.09
N GLU A 254 7.61 -2.41 3.50
CA GLU A 254 7.83 -2.85 2.11
C GLU A 254 8.48 -4.22 2.14
N LEU A 255 7.88 -5.21 1.52
CA LEU A 255 8.48 -6.54 1.38
C LEU A 255 8.95 -6.78 -0.06
N HIS A 256 10.12 -7.38 -0.22
CA HIS A 256 10.70 -7.67 -1.53
C HIS A 256 9.87 -8.72 -2.27
N ARG A 257 9.38 -8.38 -3.49
CA ARG A 257 8.47 -9.24 -4.27
C ARG A 257 9.07 -10.60 -4.62
N GLY A 258 10.38 -10.68 -4.86
CA GLY A 258 11.07 -11.94 -5.14
C GLY A 258 11.01 -12.99 -4.03
N LEU A 259 10.59 -12.63 -2.81
CA LEU A 259 10.38 -13.58 -1.73
C LEU A 259 9.14 -14.46 -1.95
N TYR A 260 8.13 -13.98 -2.68
CA TYR A 260 6.84 -14.64 -2.74
C TYR A 260 6.22 -14.77 -4.14
N MET A 261 6.76 -14.08 -5.15
CA MET A 261 6.22 -14.14 -6.50
C MET A 261 7.29 -13.98 -7.58
N ASP A 262 6.98 -14.41 -8.78
CA ASP A 262 7.67 -14.04 -10.00
C ASP A 262 7.10 -12.70 -10.51
N GLU A 263 7.96 -11.69 -10.61
CA GLU A 263 7.52 -10.32 -10.95
C GLU A 263 7.05 -10.18 -12.42
N ASN A 264 7.47 -11.08 -13.31
CA ASN A 264 7.06 -11.04 -14.72
C ASN A 264 5.67 -11.67 -14.92
N THR A 265 5.43 -12.81 -14.29
CA THR A 265 4.18 -13.57 -14.44
C THR A 265 3.14 -13.21 -13.40
N ARG A 266 3.53 -12.57 -12.30
CA ARG A 266 2.71 -12.29 -11.12
C ARG A 266 2.19 -13.55 -10.40
N GLN A 267 2.74 -14.71 -10.71
CA GLN A 267 2.41 -15.96 -10.05
C GLN A 267 3.18 -16.10 -8.74
N ARG A 268 2.56 -16.73 -7.76
CA ARG A 268 3.19 -17.07 -6.49
C ARG A 268 4.38 -17.99 -6.74
N SER A 269 5.50 -17.70 -6.08
CA SER A 269 6.66 -18.57 -6.06
C SER A 269 6.52 -19.66 -4.99
N ALA A 270 7.42 -20.64 -5.00
CA ALA A 270 7.51 -21.65 -3.95
C ALA A 270 7.76 -21.05 -2.53
N GLY A 271 8.24 -19.81 -2.45
CA GLY A 271 8.47 -19.10 -1.19
C GLY A 271 7.20 -18.52 -0.55
N PHE A 272 6.08 -18.47 -1.27
CA PHE A 272 4.87 -17.80 -0.80
C PHE A 272 4.35 -18.33 0.54
N GLU A 273 4.16 -19.63 0.66
CA GLU A 273 3.59 -20.25 1.88
C GLU A 273 4.54 -20.15 3.08
N ALA A 274 5.84 -20.29 2.85
CA ALA A 274 6.85 -20.12 3.89
C ALA A 274 6.89 -18.68 4.41
N LEU A 275 6.83 -17.69 3.51
CA LEU A 275 6.76 -16.28 3.89
C LEU A 275 5.46 -15.98 4.65
N GLN A 276 4.32 -16.46 4.17
CA GLN A 276 3.03 -16.26 4.84
C GLN A 276 3.04 -16.82 6.27
N SER A 277 3.62 -18.02 6.46
CA SER A 277 3.77 -18.62 7.78
C SER A 277 4.69 -17.81 8.70
N ALA A 278 5.80 -17.31 8.18
CA ALA A 278 6.71 -16.43 8.92
C ALA A 278 6.03 -15.11 9.32
N LEU A 279 5.24 -14.52 8.42
CA LEU A 279 4.50 -13.28 8.70
C LEU A 279 3.36 -13.48 9.71
N ALA A 280 2.77 -14.68 9.79
CA ALA A 280 1.83 -15.01 10.85
C ALA A 280 2.51 -15.02 12.24
N GLU A 281 3.76 -15.45 12.31
CA GLU A 281 4.55 -15.37 13.55
C GLU A 281 4.98 -13.93 13.87
N VAL A 282 5.43 -13.16 12.87
CA VAL A 282 5.72 -11.73 13.03
C VAL A 282 4.49 -10.99 13.56
N SER A 283 3.30 -11.30 13.03
CA SER A 283 2.03 -10.72 13.51
C SER A 283 1.77 -11.01 15.00
N ARG A 284 2.12 -12.22 15.48
CA ARG A 284 2.01 -12.58 16.91
C ARG A 284 2.97 -11.76 17.79
N ASP A 285 4.22 -11.57 17.34
CA ASP A 285 5.20 -10.80 18.10
C ASP A 285 4.81 -9.31 18.19
N ILE A 286 4.37 -8.73 17.07
CA ILE A 286 3.88 -7.35 17.04
C ILE A 286 2.64 -7.21 17.96
N ALA A 287 1.70 -8.14 17.87
CA ALA A 287 0.49 -8.12 18.72
C ALA A 287 0.81 -8.24 20.20
N ALA A 288 1.79 -9.08 20.56
CA ALA A 288 2.25 -9.20 21.95
C ALA A 288 2.80 -7.88 22.49
N TYR A 289 3.65 -7.21 21.71
CA TYR A 289 4.17 -5.89 22.07
C TYR A 289 3.03 -4.87 22.24
N VAL A 290 2.10 -4.78 21.28
CA VAL A 290 0.98 -3.82 21.33
C VAL A 290 0.10 -4.06 22.55
N LYS A 291 -0.19 -5.33 22.90
CA LYS A 291 -0.94 -5.69 24.10
C LYS A 291 -0.26 -5.22 25.39
N GLU A 292 1.05 -5.31 25.45
CA GLU A 292 1.83 -4.87 26.64
C GLU A 292 1.77 -3.33 26.82
N GLN A 293 1.68 -2.58 25.74
CA GLN A 293 1.66 -1.12 25.79
C GLN A 293 0.32 -0.53 26.29
N VAL A 294 -0.74 -1.32 26.39
CA VAL A 294 -2.10 -0.87 26.73
C VAL A 294 -2.69 -1.59 27.96
N LYS A 295 -1.86 -2.32 28.70
CA LYS A 295 -2.19 -2.93 29.99
C LYS A 295 -2.37 -1.90 31.09
#